data_e7789feaa8ef458d7e8625fd2ae5e077
#
_entry.id   e7789feaa8ef458d7e8625fd2ae5e077
#
_cell.length_a   1.000
_cell.length_b   1.000
_cell.length_c   1.000
_cell.angle_alpha   90.00
_cell.angle_beta   90.00
_cell.angle_gamma   90.00
#
_symmetry.space_group_name_H-M   'P 1'
#
loop_
_entity.id
_entity.type
_entity.pdbx_description
1 polymer ?
#
loop_
_entity_poly.entity_id
_entity_poly.type
_entity_poly.pdbx_seq_one_letter_code
_entity_poly.pdbx_strand_id
1 'polypeptide(L)'
;LNQVIETLLNHRSVRDFEDKPLTWEQVETIVASAQAASTSSFLQAYSIIGVTDREKKEKLAEVVGNQPYVAKNGHFFVFCADLHRHAVVGEMENVDVTSPIESTEKFMVAVVDASLAAQNAAAAAESMGLGICYIGGVRNNLEAVRQILKTPDHVLPVFGMAVGYPASLNDRKPRLPLRHVYMENEYQQDEQLYKKQLEEYNEIVAGYYAERTGGKRRDTWTGQMASMLEKKARMYMKEFVAKIKMNIR
;
A
#
# COMPACT_ATOMS: atom_id res chain seq x y z
N LEU A 1 -6.22 -1.01 26.62
CA LEU A 1 -6.48 -1.29 25.21
C LEU A 1 -6.48 -2.80 24.98
N ASN A 2 -7.23 -3.30 24.02
CA ASN A 2 -7.13 -4.70 23.64
C ASN A 2 -5.98 -4.91 22.64
N GLN A 3 -5.57 -6.17 22.46
CA GLN A 3 -4.42 -6.53 21.62
C GLN A 3 -4.53 -6.03 20.17
N VAL A 4 -5.73 -6.00 19.59
CA VAL A 4 -5.94 -5.50 18.21
C VAL A 4 -5.60 -4.02 18.11
N ILE A 5 -6.11 -3.21 19.04
CA ILE A 5 -5.85 -1.77 19.08
C ILE A 5 -4.36 -1.50 19.33
N GLU A 6 -3.75 -2.27 20.22
CA GLU A 6 -2.31 -2.16 20.51
C GLU A 6 -1.47 -2.49 19.27
N THR A 7 -1.80 -3.54 18.53
CA THR A 7 -1.14 -3.87 17.25
C THR A 7 -1.23 -2.72 16.27
N LEU A 8 -2.42 -2.17 16.04
CA LEU A 8 -2.64 -1.06 15.10
C LEU A 8 -1.86 0.21 15.51
N LEU A 9 -1.88 0.57 16.81
CA LEU A 9 -1.19 1.76 17.31
C LEU A 9 0.33 1.59 17.36
N ASN A 10 0.84 0.36 17.39
CA ASN A 10 2.26 0.04 17.36
C ASN A 10 2.85 -0.11 15.96
N HIS A 11 2.04 0.06 14.91
CA HIS A 11 2.51 -0.07 13.53
C HIS A 11 3.76 0.75 13.22
N ARG A 12 4.71 0.10 12.54
CA ARG A 12 5.91 0.73 11.95
C ARG A 12 6.36 -0.04 10.72
N SER A 13 6.82 0.66 9.70
CA SER A 13 7.37 0.00 8.51
C SER A 13 8.72 -0.63 8.82
N VAL A 14 8.82 -1.94 8.70
CA VAL A 14 10.05 -2.73 8.85
C VAL A 14 10.74 -2.85 7.49
N ARG A 15 12.04 -2.54 7.41
CA ARG A 15 12.85 -2.59 6.19
C ARG A 15 14.10 -3.43 6.33
N ASP A 16 14.25 -4.10 7.45
CA ASP A 16 15.34 -5.02 7.73
C ASP A 16 14.73 -6.32 8.27
N PHE A 17 14.85 -7.38 7.47
CA PHE A 17 14.26 -8.67 7.75
C PHE A 17 15.32 -9.75 7.89
N GLU A 18 15.06 -10.74 8.72
CA GLU A 18 15.80 -11.99 8.72
C GLU A 18 15.62 -12.70 7.38
N ASP A 19 16.64 -13.47 6.96
CA ASP A 19 16.55 -14.35 5.78
C ASP A 19 15.86 -15.67 6.15
N LYS A 20 14.56 -15.54 6.44
CA LYS A 20 13.73 -16.64 6.90
C LYS A 20 12.36 -16.57 6.23
N PRO A 21 11.96 -17.58 5.43
CA PRO A 21 10.65 -17.61 4.80
C PRO A 21 9.55 -17.74 5.85
N LEU A 22 8.36 -17.23 5.52
CA LEU A 22 7.15 -17.50 6.29
C LEU A 22 6.74 -18.97 6.13
N THR A 23 6.12 -19.52 7.17
CA THR A 23 5.46 -20.82 7.05
C THR A 23 4.20 -20.69 6.20
N TRP A 24 3.76 -21.79 5.60
CA TRP A 24 2.50 -21.80 4.85
C TRP A 24 1.30 -21.39 5.70
N GLU A 25 1.24 -21.84 6.94
CA GLU A 25 0.21 -21.48 7.91
C GLU A 25 0.15 -19.96 8.16
N GLN A 26 1.31 -19.29 8.25
CA GLN A 26 1.36 -17.84 8.38
C GLN A 26 0.84 -17.14 7.12
N VAL A 27 1.25 -17.60 5.94
CA VAL A 27 0.78 -17.05 4.65
C VAL A 27 -0.73 -17.23 4.52
N GLU A 28 -1.24 -18.42 4.82
CA GLU A 28 -2.67 -18.74 4.76
C GLU A 28 -3.49 -17.87 5.73
N THR A 29 -3.00 -17.69 6.96
CA THR A 29 -3.64 -16.83 7.96
C THR A 29 -3.69 -15.38 7.51
N ILE A 30 -2.59 -14.85 6.93
CA ILE A 30 -2.52 -13.49 6.41
C ILE A 30 -3.52 -13.31 5.25
N VAL A 31 -3.56 -14.25 4.31
CA VAL A 31 -4.46 -14.18 3.14
C VAL A 31 -5.92 -14.34 3.57
N ALA A 32 -6.23 -15.27 4.47
CA ALA A 32 -7.59 -15.42 5.01
C ALA A 32 -8.06 -14.16 5.73
N SER A 33 -7.19 -13.52 6.50
CA SER A 33 -7.49 -12.24 7.15
C SER A 33 -7.73 -11.12 6.13
N ALA A 34 -6.95 -11.08 5.05
CA ALA A 34 -7.18 -10.15 3.93
C ALA A 34 -8.55 -10.37 3.30
N GLN A 35 -8.94 -11.62 3.04
CA GLN A 35 -10.23 -11.98 2.47
C GLN A 35 -11.43 -11.63 3.36
N ALA A 36 -11.22 -11.52 4.68
CA ALA A 36 -12.24 -11.11 5.63
C ALA A 36 -12.54 -9.59 5.59
N ALA A 37 -11.81 -8.81 4.81
CA ALA A 37 -12.11 -7.39 4.62
C ALA A 37 -13.45 -7.19 3.90
N SER A 38 -14.16 -6.12 4.27
CA SER A 38 -15.35 -5.70 3.51
C SER A 38 -14.97 -5.27 2.10
N THR A 39 -15.86 -5.54 1.14
CA THR A 39 -15.74 -5.08 -0.23
C THR A 39 -17.02 -4.35 -0.67
N SER A 40 -16.90 -3.42 -1.60
CA SER A 40 -18.05 -2.69 -2.12
C SER A 40 -19.03 -3.64 -2.81
N SER A 41 -20.27 -3.67 -2.35
CA SER A 41 -21.35 -4.51 -2.91
C SER A 41 -20.95 -5.98 -3.12
N PHE A 42 -20.08 -6.50 -2.27
CA PHE A 42 -19.56 -7.87 -2.37
C PHE A 42 -18.81 -8.17 -3.68
N LEU A 43 -18.30 -7.14 -4.34
CA LEU A 43 -17.59 -7.27 -5.63
C LEU A 43 -16.29 -8.05 -5.51
N GLN A 44 -15.58 -7.92 -4.40
CA GLN A 44 -14.29 -8.58 -4.20
C GLN A 44 -13.31 -8.30 -5.35
N ALA A 45 -13.20 -7.03 -5.74
CA ALA A 45 -12.51 -6.58 -6.94
C ALA A 45 -10.98 -6.46 -6.74
N TYR A 46 -10.36 -7.48 -6.15
CA TYR A 46 -8.92 -7.53 -5.90
C TYR A 46 -8.35 -8.94 -6.07
N SER A 47 -7.05 -9.00 -6.26
CA SER A 47 -6.26 -10.22 -6.20
C SER A 47 -4.97 -9.99 -5.42
N ILE A 48 -4.44 -11.05 -4.81
CA ILE A 48 -3.19 -11.04 -4.06
C ILE A 48 -2.23 -12.01 -4.76
N ILE A 49 -1.07 -11.51 -5.19
CA ILE A 49 -0.02 -12.33 -5.80
C ILE A 49 1.09 -12.50 -4.77
N GLY A 50 1.30 -13.72 -4.28
CA GLY A 50 2.44 -14.08 -3.46
C GLY A 50 3.67 -14.34 -4.33
N VAL A 51 4.79 -13.69 -4.03
CA VAL A 51 6.06 -13.87 -4.76
C VAL A 51 7.09 -14.47 -3.82
N THR A 52 7.40 -15.75 -4.05
CA THR A 52 8.40 -16.53 -3.31
C THR A 52 9.64 -16.84 -4.14
N ASP A 53 9.50 -16.84 -5.46
CA ASP A 53 10.58 -17.05 -6.39
C ASP A 53 11.65 -15.96 -6.23
N ARG A 54 12.89 -16.38 -5.95
CA ARG A 54 14.00 -15.48 -5.61
C ARG A 54 14.36 -14.55 -6.78
N GLU A 55 14.43 -15.07 -7.98
CA GLU A 55 14.77 -14.28 -9.17
C GLU A 55 13.72 -13.21 -9.46
N LYS A 56 12.43 -13.55 -9.30
CA LYS A 56 11.35 -12.56 -9.43
C LYS A 56 11.40 -11.49 -8.34
N LYS A 57 11.70 -11.87 -7.11
CA LYS A 57 11.86 -10.90 -5.99
C LYS A 57 13.03 -9.95 -6.25
N GLU A 58 14.16 -10.45 -6.75
CA GLU A 58 15.32 -9.63 -7.12
C GLU A 58 14.97 -8.65 -8.26
N LYS A 59 14.34 -9.11 -9.34
CA LYS A 59 13.85 -8.26 -10.42
C LYS A 59 12.84 -7.20 -9.94
N LEU A 60 11.92 -7.59 -9.07
CA LEU A 60 10.98 -6.62 -8.47
C LEU A 60 11.71 -5.59 -7.61
N ALA A 61 12.70 -6.00 -6.81
CA ALA A 61 13.49 -5.09 -5.98
C ALA A 61 14.18 -3.99 -6.82
N GLU A 62 14.71 -4.34 -7.98
CA GLU A 62 15.30 -3.38 -8.94
C GLU A 62 14.24 -2.41 -9.48
N VAL A 63 13.12 -2.94 -9.98
CA VAL A 63 12.04 -2.17 -10.60
C VAL A 63 11.38 -1.20 -9.62
N VAL A 64 11.26 -1.57 -8.35
CA VAL A 64 10.63 -0.72 -7.33
C VAL A 64 11.55 0.35 -6.75
N GLY A 65 12.72 0.53 -7.31
CA GLY A 65 13.69 1.56 -6.92
C GLY A 65 14.84 1.04 -6.07
N ASN A 66 15.34 -0.15 -6.39
CA ASN A 66 16.48 -0.81 -5.74
C ASN A 66 16.29 -0.95 -4.21
N GLN A 67 15.14 -1.50 -3.81
CA GLN A 67 14.80 -1.70 -2.41
C GLN A 67 15.15 -3.13 -1.97
N PRO A 68 16.30 -3.37 -1.31
CA PRO A 68 16.82 -4.72 -1.04
C PRO A 68 15.88 -5.56 -0.16
N TYR A 69 15.09 -4.94 0.69
CA TYR A 69 14.10 -5.63 1.52
C TYR A 69 12.87 -6.15 0.74
N VAL A 70 12.76 -5.84 -0.56
CA VAL A 70 11.81 -6.50 -1.48
C VAL A 70 12.34 -7.85 -1.94
N ALA A 71 13.65 -7.98 -2.09
CA ALA A 71 14.30 -9.27 -2.38
C ALA A 71 14.47 -10.11 -1.11
N LYS A 72 14.89 -9.48 0.00
CA LYS A 72 15.18 -10.13 1.29
C LYS A 72 14.02 -9.90 2.27
N ASN A 73 13.10 -10.81 2.33
CA ASN A 73 11.97 -10.86 3.27
C ASN A 73 11.42 -12.28 3.33
N GLY A 74 10.53 -12.55 4.27
CA GLY A 74 9.90 -13.86 4.44
C GLY A 74 8.90 -14.20 3.34
N HIS A 75 8.12 -13.21 2.86
CA HIS A 75 7.17 -13.34 1.77
C HIS A 75 6.86 -11.97 1.19
N PHE A 76 6.77 -11.86 -0.14
CA PHE A 76 6.40 -10.61 -0.79
C PHE A 76 5.02 -10.75 -1.42
N PHE A 77 4.07 -9.96 -0.96
CA PHE A 77 2.73 -9.89 -1.52
C PHE A 77 2.60 -8.69 -2.45
N VAL A 78 1.86 -8.86 -3.56
CA VAL A 78 1.44 -7.75 -4.42
C VAL A 78 -0.08 -7.72 -4.45
N PHE A 79 -0.64 -6.61 -4.00
CA PHE A 79 -2.08 -6.37 -4.01
C PHE A 79 -2.46 -5.68 -5.30
N CYS A 80 -3.41 -6.28 -6.01
CA CYS A 80 -3.88 -5.83 -7.31
C CYS A 80 -5.34 -5.40 -7.23
N ALA A 81 -5.67 -4.24 -7.81
CA ALA A 81 -7.03 -3.94 -8.23
C ALA A 81 -7.35 -4.87 -9.41
N ASP A 82 -8.41 -5.66 -9.30
CA ASP A 82 -8.70 -6.75 -10.25
C ASP A 82 -10.16 -6.73 -10.66
N LEU A 83 -10.41 -6.36 -11.91
CA LEU A 83 -11.71 -6.42 -12.58
C LEU A 83 -11.71 -7.46 -13.73
N HIS A 84 -10.61 -8.18 -13.94
CA HIS A 84 -10.52 -9.24 -14.93
C HIS A 84 -11.51 -10.37 -14.65
N ARG A 85 -11.63 -10.78 -13.39
CA ARG A 85 -12.61 -11.78 -12.95
C ARG A 85 -14.04 -11.34 -13.30
N HIS A 86 -14.36 -10.05 -13.23
CA HIS A 86 -15.67 -9.50 -13.57
C HIS A 86 -15.92 -9.48 -15.08
N ALA A 87 -14.90 -9.32 -15.90
CA ALA A 87 -15.03 -9.53 -17.34
C ALA A 87 -15.45 -10.98 -17.66
N VAL A 88 -14.82 -11.96 -16.99
CA VAL A 88 -15.20 -13.38 -17.13
C VAL A 88 -16.64 -13.64 -16.65
N VAL A 89 -17.09 -12.99 -15.58
CA VAL A 89 -18.50 -13.07 -15.13
C VAL A 89 -19.45 -12.59 -16.23
N GLY A 90 -19.12 -11.47 -16.92
CA GLY A 90 -19.92 -11.00 -18.05
C GLY A 90 -20.04 -12.04 -19.17
N GLU A 91 -18.95 -12.71 -19.50
CA GLU A 91 -18.95 -13.78 -20.49
C GLU A 91 -19.79 -14.99 -20.05
N MET A 92 -19.70 -15.42 -18.80
CA MET A 92 -20.46 -16.54 -18.24
C MET A 92 -21.98 -16.29 -18.25
N GLU A 93 -22.37 -15.07 -17.94
CA GLU A 93 -23.80 -14.68 -17.83
C GLU A 93 -24.37 -14.09 -19.15
N ASN A 94 -23.56 -14.02 -20.22
CA ASN A 94 -23.90 -13.38 -21.50
C ASN A 94 -24.38 -11.92 -21.34
N VAL A 95 -23.70 -11.15 -20.50
CA VAL A 95 -23.99 -9.72 -20.25
C VAL A 95 -22.77 -8.89 -20.62
N ASP A 96 -22.95 -7.82 -21.37
CA ASP A 96 -21.88 -6.85 -21.63
C ASP A 96 -21.61 -5.99 -20.38
N VAL A 97 -20.51 -6.28 -19.71
CA VAL A 97 -20.02 -5.56 -18.53
C VAL A 97 -18.85 -4.63 -18.86
N THR A 98 -18.48 -4.48 -20.12
CA THR A 98 -17.28 -3.75 -20.57
C THR A 98 -17.32 -2.30 -20.05
N SER A 99 -18.39 -1.58 -20.34
CA SER A 99 -18.51 -0.19 -19.91
C SER A 99 -18.46 0.00 -18.39
N PRO A 100 -19.19 -0.79 -17.57
CA PRO A 100 -19.06 -0.71 -16.12
C PRO A 100 -17.67 -0.98 -15.58
N ILE A 101 -16.99 -2.07 -16.01
CA ILE A 101 -15.68 -2.44 -15.46
C ILE A 101 -14.55 -1.50 -15.89
N GLU A 102 -14.72 -0.77 -16.99
CA GLU A 102 -13.80 0.25 -17.47
C GLU A 102 -14.06 1.64 -16.88
N SER A 103 -15.10 1.78 -16.04
CA SER A 103 -15.49 3.05 -15.45
C SER A 103 -14.55 3.50 -14.32
N THR A 104 -14.49 4.82 -14.09
CA THR A 104 -13.80 5.42 -12.94
C THR A 104 -14.34 4.86 -11.63
N GLU A 105 -15.66 4.67 -11.50
CA GLU A 105 -16.29 4.12 -10.29
C GLU A 105 -15.74 2.72 -9.96
N LYS A 106 -15.71 1.81 -10.93
CA LYS A 106 -15.21 0.46 -10.66
C LYS A 106 -13.69 0.41 -10.45
N PHE A 107 -12.95 1.31 -11.07
CA PHE A 107 -11.53 1.49 -10.77
C PHE A 107 -11.31 1.91 -9.31
N MET A 108 -12.07 2.89 -8.82
CA MET A 108 -12.00 3.31 -7.41
C MET A 108 -12.36 2.16 -6.46
N VAL A 109 -13.45 1.45 -6.74
CA VAL A 109 -13.88 0.28 -5.96
C VAL A 109 -12.77 -0.76 -5.88
N ALA A 110 -12.15 -1.11 -7.01
CA ALA A 110 -11.10 -2.12 -7.03
C ALA A 110 -9.84 -1.71 -6.25
N VAL A 111 -9.45 -0.42 -6.31
CA VAL A 111 -8.33 0.11 -5.51
C VAL A 111 -8.65 0.11 -4.02
N VAL A 112 -9.88 0.48 -3.64
CA VAL A 112 -10.33 0.47 -2.24
C VAL A 112 -10.38 -0.96 -1.70
N ASP A 113 -10.99 -1.90 -2.42
CA ASP A 113 -11.07 -3.31 -2.02
C ASP A 113 -9.67 -3.90 -1.79
N ALA A 114 -8.73 -3.66 -2.71
CA ALA A 114 -7.33 -4.09 -2.56
C ALA A 114 -6.66 -3.48 -1.33
N SER A 115 -6.96 -2.21 -1.02
CA SER A 115 -6.38 -1.50 0.12
C SER A 115 -6.93 -1.99 1.46
N LEU A 116 -8.24 -2.27 1.54
CA LEU A 116 -8.86 -2.82 2.74
C LEU A 116 -8.33 -4.23 3.03
N ALA A 117 -8.25 -5.09 2.00
CA ALA A 117 -7.67 -6.42 2.12
C ALA A 117 -6.21 -6.37 2.60
N ALA A 118 -5.41 -5.46 2.04
CA ALA A 118 -4.02 -5.29 2.43
C ALA A 118 -3.85 -4.81 3.87
N GLN A 119 -4.72 -3.92 4.36
CA GLN A 119 -4.65 -3.46 5.75
C GLN A 119 -5.00 -4.57 6.74
N ASN A 120 -5.99 -5.43 6.42
CA ASN A 120 -6.26 -6.61 7.23
C ASN A 120 -5.07 -7.58 7.23
N ALA A 121 -4.45 -7.83 6.08
CA ALA A 121 -3.25 -8.64 5.97
C ALA A 121 -2.10 -8.09 6.84
N ALA A 122 -1.89 -6.77 6.82
CA ALA A 122 -0.87 -6.10 7.63
C ALA A 122 -1.13 -6.29 9.12
N ALA A 123 -2.35 -6.05 9.58
CA ALA A 123 -2.74 -6.23 10.98
C ALA A 123 -2.56 -7.69 11.45
N ALA A 124 -2.93 -8.66 10.61
CA ALA A 124 -2.74 -10.07 10.89
C ALA A 124 -1.24 -10.43 10.99
N ALA A 125 -0.41 -9.98 10.05
CA ALA A 125 1.03 -10.22 10.09
C ALA A 125 1.66 -9.63 11.35
N GLU A 126 1.36 -8.37 11.67
CA GLU A 126 1.89 -7.69 12.85
C GLU A 126 1.41 -8.33 14.16
N SER A 127 0.16 -8.84 14.22
CA SER A 127 -0.36 -9.56 15.38
C SER A 127 0.37 -10.88 15.66
N MET A 128 0.99 -11.47 14.64
CA MET A 128 1.85 -12.66 14.73
C MET A 128 3.32 -12.34 15.03
N GLY A 129 3.66 -11.08 15.33
CA GLY A 129 5.03 -10.63 15.58
C GLY A 129 5.88 -10.46 14.33
N LEU A 130 5.28 -10.50 13.14
CA LEU A 130 5.97 -10.21 11.89
C LEU A 130 6.05 -8.71 11.65
N GLY A 131 7.05 -8.29 10.89
CA GLY A 131 7.16 -6.92 10.39
C GLY A 131 6.60 -6.80 8.98
N ILE A 132 6.08 -5.61 8.64
CA ILE A 132 5.61 -5.32 7.28
C ILE A 132 6.19 -4.01 6.75
N CYS A 133 6.28 -3.91 5.43
CA CYS A 133 6.48 -2.64 4.74
C CYS A 133 5.67 -2.59 3.44
N TYR A 134 4.83 -1.57 3.30
CA TYR A 134 4.16 -1.28 2.04
C TYR A 134 5.11 -0.71 1.00
N ILE A 135 5.05 -1.21 -0.23
CA ILE A 135 5.96 -0.89 -1.33
C ILE A 135 5.20 -0.20 -2.46
N GLY A 136 5.05 1.11 -2.35
CA GLY A 136 4.47 1.93 -3.42
C GLY A 136 5.37 2.02 -4.67
N GLY A 137 6.64 1.64 -4.55
CA GLY A 137 7.59 1.55 -5.66
C GLY A 137 7.15 0.61 -6.79
N VAL A 138 6.23 -0.32 -6.54
CA VAL A 138 5.58 -1.13 -7.59
C VAL A 138 5.05 -0.27 -8.74
N ARG A 139 4.62 0.96 -8.45
CA ARG A 139 4.14 1.91 -9.46
C ARG A 139 5.23 2.76 -10.14
N ASN A 140 6.52 2.48 -9.90
CA ASN A 140 7.60 3.18 -10.59
C ASN A 140 7.70 2.76 -12.05
N ASN A 141 7.48 1.46 -12.33
CA ASN A 141 7.46 0.90 -13.68
C ASN A 141 6.47 -0.27 -13.74
N LEU A 142 5.19 0.05 -13.94
CA LEU A 142 4.12 -0.94 -13.99
C LEU A 142 4.22 -1.89 -15.18
N GLU A 143 4.81 -1.46 -16.31
CA GLU A 143 5.01 -2.34 -17.46
C GLU A 143 5.96 -3.50 -17.11
N ALA A 144 7.09 -3.20 -16.47
CA ALA A 144 8.02 -4.23 -16.02
C ALA A 144 7.39 -5.14 -14.94
N VAL A 145 6.66 -4.56 -13.98
CA VAL A 145 5.96 -5.34 -12.95
C VAL A 145 4.91 -6.26 -13.58
N ARG A 146 4.14 -5.75 -14.56
CA ARG A 146 3.16 -6.55 -15.32
C ARG A 146 3.81 -7.75 -16.02
N GLN A 147 4.97 -7.54 -16.65
CA GLN A 147 5.71 -8.61 -17.33
C GLN A 147 6.23 -9.67 -16.34
N ILE A 148 6.79 -9.24 -15.20
CA ILE A 148 7.30 -10.16 -14.16
C ILE A 148 6.17 -11.01 -13.56
N LEU A 149 5.04 -10.37 -13.26
CA LEU A 149 3.89 -11.00 -12.59
C LEU A 149 2.86 -11.60 -13.56
N LYS A 150 2.99 -11.32 -14.88
CA LYS A 150 2.08 -11.78 -15.94
C LYS A 150 0.63 -11.36 -15.70
N THR A 151 0.40 -10.12 -15.24
CA THR A 151 -0.96 -9.63 -15.03
C THR A 151 -1.64 -9.27 -16.35
N PRO A 152 -2.93 -9.68 -16.56
CA PRO A 152 -3.68 -9.38 -17.78
C PRO A 152 -4.22 -7.95 -17.78
N ASP A 153 -5.00 -7.59 -18.83
CA ASP A 153 -5.83 -6.40 -18.80
C ASP A 153 -6.84 -6.45 -17.64
N HIS A 154 -7.31 -5.31 -17.19
CA HIS A 154 -8.19 -5.11 -16.02
C HIS A 154 -7.56 -5.53 -14.67
N VAL A 155 -6.22 -5.74 -14.62
CA VAL A 155 -5.49 -6.00 -13.37
C VAL A 155 -4.37 -5.00 -13.20
N LEU A 156 -4.45 -4.17 -12.15
CA LEU A 156 -3.44 -3.19 -11.79
C LEU A 156 -2.72 -3.60 -10.50
N PRO A 157 -1.41 -3.89 -10.51
CA PRO A 157 -0.61 -3.96 -9.29
C PRO A 157 -0.59 -2.60 -8.60
N VAL A 158 -1.27 -2.48 -7.43
CA VAL A 158 -1.40 -1.19 -6.74
C VAL A 158 -0.18 -0.92 -5.87
N PHE A 159 0.20 -1.88 -5.07
CA PHE A 159 1.40 -1.83 -4.22
C PHE A 159 1.82 -3.24 -3.80
N GLY A 160 3.08 -3.36 -3.38
CA GLY A 160 3.57 -4.55 -2.71
C GLY A 160 3.52 -4.43 -1.20
N MET A 161 3.68 -5.55 -0.51
CA MET A 161 3.91 -5.62 0.94
C MET A 161 4.98 -6.68 1.21
N ALA A 162 6.14 -6.24 1.69
CA ALA A 162 7.16 -7.14 2.22
C ALA A 162 6.75 -7.54 3.63
N VAL A 163 6.75 -8.84 3.92
CA VAL A 163 6.42 -9.41 5.23
C VAL A 163 7.53 -10.35 5.67
N GLY A 164 7.93 -10.30 6.92
CA GLY A 164 8.96 -11.19 7.44
C GLY A 164 9.25 -10.99 8.92
N TYR A 165 10.19 -11.77 9.42
CA TYR A 165 10.68 -11.60 10.79
C TYR A 165 11.58 -10.36 10.84
N PRO A 166 11.29 -9.36 11.70
CA PRO A 166 12.10 -8.15 11.78
C PRO A 166 13.47 -8.46 12.36
N ALA A 167 14.55 -8.12 11.63
CA ALA A 167 15.91 -8.16 12.15
C ALA A 167 16.21 -6.93 13.02
N SER A 168 15.56 -5.80 12.71
CA SER A 168 15.59 -4.59 13.51
C SER A 168 14.25 -3.84 13.44
N LEU A 169 13.94 -3.08 14.47
CA LEU A 169 12.74 -2.26 14.53
C LEU A 169 13.11 -0.78 14.50
N ASN A 170 12.48 -0.04 13.61
CA ASN A 170 12.59 1.41 13.56
C ASN A 170 11.65 2.06 14.60
N ASP A 171 11.95 3.30 14.97
CA ASP A 171 11.06 4.12 15.77
C ASP A 171 9.74 4.39 15.03
N ARG A 172 8.67 4.56 15.80
CA ARG A 172 7.38 4.96 15.25
C ARG A 172 7.45 6.41 14.77
N LYS A 173 7.07 6.64 13.54
CA LYS A 173 6.93 8.01 13.03
C LYS A 173 5.70 8.66 13.65
N PRO A 174 5.80 9.95 14.08
CA PRO A 174 4.64 10.69 14.53
C PRO A 174 3.58 10.78 13.43
N ARG A 175 2.34 10.85 13.84
CA ARG A 175 1.19 11.08 12.95
C ARG A 175 0.67 12.50 13.17
N LEU A 176 -0.07 13.00 12.18
CA LEU A 176 -0.85 14.23 12.37
C LEU A 176 -1.70 14.11 13.64
N PRO A 177 -1.76 15.13 14.49
CA PRO A 177 -2.65 15.13 15.64
C PRO A 177 -4.10 14.85 15.25
N LEU A 178 -4.86 14.20 16.15
CA LEU A 178 -6.23 13.79 15.86
C LEU A 178 -7.09 14.94 15.28
N ARG A 179 -7.00 16.14 15.86
CA ARG A 179 -7.75 17.32 15.43
C ARG A 179 -7.40 17.84 14.04
N HIS A 180 -6.29 17.36 13.44
CA HIS A 180 -5.91 17.73 12.06
C HIS A 180 -6.49 16.75 11.02
N VAL A 181 -7.02 15.63 11.46
CA VAL A 181 -7.52 14.54 10.58
C VAL A 181 -9.00 14.31 10.78
N TYR A 182 -9.47 14.36 12.02
CA TYR A 182 -10.88 14.15 12.35
C TYR A 182 -11.60 15.50 12.36
N MET A 183 -12.67 15.58 11.58
CA MET A 183 -13.59 16.71 11.49
C MET A 183 -14.98 16.20 11.76
N GLU A 184 -15.75 16.92 12.59
CA GLU A 184 -17.09 16.53 12.94
C GLU A 184 -18.11 17.29 12.09
N ASN A 185 -19.04 16.55 11.50
CA ASN A 185 -20.14 17.02 10.64
C ASN A 185 -19.73 17.61 9.29
N GLU A 186 -18.72 18.51 9.25
CA GLU A 186 -18.35 19.27 8.05
C GLU A 186 -16.84 19.28 7.83
N TYR A 187 -16.44 19.46 6.57
CA TYR A 187 -15.05 19.64 6.22
C TYR A 187 -14.57 21.04 6.62
N GLN A 188 -13.45 21.11 7.33
CA GLN A 188 -12.83 22.38 7.69
C GLN A 188 -12.16 23.01 6.46
N GLN A 189 -12.49 24.28 6.16
CA GLN A 189 -11.99 25.02 5.01
C GLN A 189 -11.09 26.22 5.36
N ASP A 190 -10.89 26.53 6.67
CA ASP A 190 -10.08 27.66 7.11
C ASP A 190 -8.58 27.42 6.84
N GLU A 191 -8.05 28.07 5.81
CA GLU A 191 -6.65 27.96 5.43
C GLU A 191 -5.68 28.47 6.51
N GLN A 192 -6.08 29.45 7.33
CA GLN A 192 -5.23 29.96 8.41
C GLN A 192 -5.11 28.92 9.53
N LEU A 193 -6.21 28.23 9.83
CA LEU A 193 -6.17 27.13 10.77
C LEU A 193 -5.28 25.98 10.24
N TYR A 194 -5.36 25.62 8.95
CA TYR A 194 -4.47 24.63 8.35
C TYR A 194 -3.00 25.02 8.46
N LYS A 195 -2.65 26.28 8.16
CA LYS A 195 -1.26 26.75 8.28
C LYS A 195 -0.74 26.58 9.70
N LYS A 196 -1.51 27.01 10.69
CA LYS A 196 -1.17 26.85 12.11
C LYS A 196 -0.99 25.38 12.51
N GLN A 197 -1.90 24.51 12.09
CA GLN A 197 -1.82 23.07 12.34
C GLN A 197 -0.59 22.42 11.70
N LEU A 198 -0.23 22.82 10.48
CA LEU A 198 0.97 22.35 9.80
C LEU A 198 2.26 22.84 10.47
N GLU A 199 2.29 24.06 10.98
CA GLU A 199 3.40 24.59 11.79
C GLU A 199 3.59 23.77 13.07
N GLU A 200 2.50 23.49 13.81
CA GLU A 200 2.54 22.63 15.00
C GLU A 200 3.08 21.23 14.67
N TYR A 201 2.66 20.64 13.57
CA TYR A 201 3.12 19.33 13.16
C TYR A 201 4.58 19.34 12.68
N ASN A 202 5.04 20.42 12.07
CA ASN A 202 6.43 20.61 11.70
C ASN A 202 7.37 20.56 12.91
N GLU A 203 6.98 21.17 14.03
CA GLU A 203 7.77 21.10 15.27
C GLU A 203 7.86 19.66 15.80
N ILE A 204 6.75 18.92 15.78
CA ILE A 204 6.73 17.50 16.18
C ILE A 204 7.68 16.67 15.31
N VAL A 205 7.61 16.85 13.99
CA VAL A 205 8.43 16.09 13.03
C VAL A 205 9.90 16.49 13.11
N ALA A 206 10.20 17.77 13.26
CA ALA A 206 11.57 18.26 13.44
C ALA A 206 12.19 17.71 14.72
N GLY A 207 11.43 17.66 15.83
CA GLY A 207 11.85 17.04 17.09
C GLY A 207 12.16 15.54 16.91
N TYR A 208 11.27 14.81 16.28
CA TYR A 208 11.49 13.38 15.98
C TYR A 208 12.77 13.12 15.17
N TYR A 209 13.05 13.92 14.13
CA TYR A 209 14.27 13.77 13.36
C TYR A 209 15.53 14.18 14.13
N ALA A 210 15.43 15.23 14.95
CA ALA A 210 16.55 15.63 15.80
C ALA A 210 16.92 14.52 16.79
N GLU A 211 15.95 13.95 17.49
CA GLU A 211 16.16 12.87 18.45
C GLU A 211 16.75 11.62 17.75
N ARG A 212 16.11 11.15 16.68
CA ARG A 212 16.53 9.97 15.94
C ARG A 212 17.94 10.07 15.34
N THR A 213 18.40 11.27 15.00
CA THR A 213 19.68 11.48 14.29
C THR A 213 20.76 12.11 15.17
N GLY A 214 20.54 12.23 16.48
CA GLY A 214 21.47 12.91 17.38
C GLY A 214 21.70 14.37 17.01
N GLY A 215 20.62 15.07 16.62
CA GLY A 215 20.65 16.50 16.26
C GLY A 215 21.07 16.80 14.81
N LYS A 216 21.44 15.79 14.01
CA LYS A 216 21.94 16.01 12.64
C LYS A 216 20.86 16.45 11.64
N ARG A 217 19.60 16.14 11.89
CA ARG A 217 18.48 16.49 11.02
C ARG A 217 17.34 17.10 11.82
N ARG A 218 16.71 18.12 11.24
CA ARG A 218 15.52 18.79 11.77
C ARG A 218 14.53 19.07 10.63
N ASP A 219 14.30 18.06 9.79
CA ASP A 219 13.41 18.21 8.63
C ASP A 219 11.97 18.43 9.09
N THR A 220 11.29 19.36 8.44
CA THR A 220 9.87 19.59 8.64
C THR A 220 9.03 18.70 7.72
N TRP A 221 7.80 18.39 8.12
CA TRP A 221 6.90 17.61 7.28
C TRP A 221 6.52 18.35 6.00
N THR A 222 6.18 19.64 6.11
CA THR A 222 5.80 20.46 4.95
C THR A 222 6.94 20.60 3.93
N GLY A 223 8.16 20.79 4.40
CA GLY A 223 9.34 20.84 3.51
C GLY A 223 9.58 19.52 2.78
N GLN A 224 9.45 18.38 3.46
CA GLN A 224 9.56 17.06 2.84
C GLN A 224 8.46 16.85 1.80
N MET A 225 7.21 17.18 2.12
CA MET A 225 6.08 17.00 1.21
C MET A 225 6.18 17.88 -0.03
N ALA A 226 6.54 19.16 0.14
CA ALA A 226 6.76 20.07 -0.98
C ALA A 226 7.84 19.53 -1.95
N SER A 227 9.00 19.14 -1.42
CA SER A 227 10.09 18.55 -2.21
C SER A 227 9.70 17.24 -2.89
N MET A 228 8.88 16.41 -2.26
CA MET A 228 8.40 15.16 -2.85
C MET A 228 7.40 15.41 -3.99
N LEU A 229 6.47 16.35 -3.81
CA LEU A 229 5.44 16.67 -4.79
C LEU A 229 6.00 17.38 -6.03
N GLU A 230 7.03 18.23 -5.86
CA GLU A 230 7.72 18.91 -6.96
C GLU A 230 8.33 17.92 -7.97
N LYS A 231 8.73 16.74 -7.55
CA LYS A 231 9.38 15.71 -8.40
C LYS A 231 8.51 15.12 -9.49
N LYS A 232 7.21 15.42 -9.55
CA LYS A 232 6.25 14.91 -10.56
C LYS A 232 6.39 13.40 -10.84
N ALA A 233 6.51 12.59 -9.78
CA ALA A 233 6.70 11.15 -9.92
C ALA A 233 5.46 10.45 -10.52
N ARG A 234 5.70 9.46 -11.36
CA ARG A 234 4.67 8.54 -11.89
C ARG A 234 3.57 9.22 -12.71
N MET A 235 3.90 10.28 -13.44
CA MET A 235 2.92 11.02 -14.27
C MET A 235 2.33 10.16 -15.40
N TYR A 236 2.97 9.06 -15.79
CA TYR A 236 2.51 8.11 -16.80
C TYR A 236 1.28 7.25 -16.37
N MET A 237 0.90 7.29 -15.09
CA MET A 237 -0.13 6.41 -14.52
C MET A 237 -1.46 6.47 -15.28
N LYS A 238 -1.92 7.64 -15.70
CA LYS A 238 -3.18 7.81 -16.43
C LYS A 238 -3.17 7.00 -17.74
N GLU A 239 -2.08 7.13 -18.50
CA GLU A 239 -1.93 6.43 -19.79
C GLU A 239 -1.81 4.91 -19.58
N PHE A 240 -1.05 4.48 -18.55
CA PHE A 240 -0.90 3.07 -18.25
C PHE A 240 -2.22 2.43 -17.82
N VAL A 241 -2.97 3.06 -16.95
CA VAL A 241 -4.26 2.56 -16.46
C VAL A 241 -5.26 2.44 -17.62
N ALA A 242 -5.29 3.41 -18.53
CA ALA A 242 -6.09 3.35 -19.75
C ALA A 242 -5.63 2.21 -20.69
N LYS A 243 -4.30 2.00 -20.83
CA LYS A 243 -3.73 0.92 -21.65
C LYS A 243 -4.21 -0.46 -21.20
N ILE A 244 -4.35 -0.69 -19.91
CA ILE A 244 -4.87 -1.94 -19.33
C ILE A 244 -6.40 -1.96 -19.21
N LYS A 245 -7.10 -1.07 -19.89
CA LYS A 245 -8.56 -0.95 -19.97
C LYS A 245 -9.24 -0.72 -18.61
N MET A 246 -8.61 0.07 -17.76
CA MET A 246 -9.19 0.54 -16.49
C MET A 246 -9.33 2.05 -16.53
N ASN A 247 -10.38 2.60 -15.88
CA ASN A 247 -10.60 4.05 -15.74
C ASN A 247 -10.56 4.83 -17.07
N ILE A 248 -11.20 4.31 -18.10
CA ILE A 248 -11.26 4.95 -19.43
C ILE A 248 -12.63 5.54 -19.77
N ARG A 249 -13.61 5.41 -18.85
CA ARG A 249 -14.98 5.92 -18.99
C ARG A 249 -15.43 6.69 -17.75
#